data_7aa320ba32a6497d41da2d81538b2cdd
#
_entry.id   7aa320ba32a6497d41da2d81538b2cdd
#
_cell.length_a   1.000
_cell.length_b   1.000
_cell.length_c   1.000
_cell.angle_alpha   90.00
_cell.angle_beta   90.00
_cell.angle_gamma   90.00
#
_symmetry.space_group_name_H-M   'P 1'
#
loop_
_entity.id
_entity.type
_entity.pdbx_description
1 polymer ?
#
loop_
_entity_poly.entity_id
_entity_poly.type
_entity_poly.pdbx_seq_one_letter_code
_entity_poly.pdbx_strand_id
1 'polypeptide(L)'
;KCKKNILKFSALFCYTIMLLLQIPEQFQKSNHSNNWAVLVDTSRFWFNYRHVANVLSIYRSVKRLGIPDSQIILMISDDMACNPRNPRPATIFNNAHEQINVYGDDVEVDYRGYEVSVENFVRLLTGRLPPDTPRSKQLLTDEGSNILIYLTGHGGDGFLKFQDSEEVTSQELADALEQMWQKRRYNEIFFIIDTCQASSMYEKFYSPNILATASSLVGEDSLSHHVDSAIGVYIIDRYTFYVLEFLENVHPNSKTPMSEFLAVCPVSACLSTVGVRRDLFKRDPSKVPITDFFGSVRPVEITTEPIDLVEIPQRRNKTQRGYLPQFPVHLLKST
;
A
#
# COMPACT_ATOMS: atom_id res chain seq x y z
N LYS A 1 -22.00 51.82 -37.11
CA LYS A 1 -22.51 50.58 -36.47
C LYS A 1 -21.59 49.38 -36.67
N CYS A 2 -20.74 49.31 -37.73
CA CYS A 2 -19.88 48.13 -37.99
C CYS A 2 -18.66 48.00 -37.07
N LYS A 3 -18.06 49.11 -36.59
CA LYS A 3 -16.86 49.09 -35.71
C LYS A 3 -17.15 48.59 -34.28
N LYS A 4 -18.38 48.71 -33.75
CA LYS A 4 -18.74 48.24 -32.41
C LYS A 4 -18.96 46.73 -32.32
N ASN A 5 -19.27 46.07 -33.44
CA ASN A 5 -19.47 44.62 -33.46
C ASN A 5 -18.16 43.83 -33.57
N ILE A 6 -17.11 44.37 -34.20
CA ILE A 6 -15.81 43.74 -34.32
C ILE A 6 -15.09 43.70 -32.96
N LEU A 7 -15.21 44.75 -32.15
CA LEU A 7 -14.64 44.77 -30.78
C LEU A 7 -15.33 43.79 -29.82
N LYS A 8 -16.65 43.56 -29.98
CA LYS A 8 -17.35 42.56 -29.17
C LYS A 8 -17.00 41.12 -29.56
N PHE A 9 -16.79 40.85 -30.84
CA PHE A 9 -16.36 39.54 -31.33
C PHE A 9 -14.92 39.22 -30.91
N SER A 10 -14.01 40.20 -30.97
CA SER A 10 -12.63 40.05 -30.52
C SER A 10 -12.54 39.81 -28.99
N ALA A 11 -13.34 40.50 -28.19
CA ALA A 11 -13.37 40.31 -26.74
C ALA A 11 -13.95 38.95 -26.34
N LEU A 12 -15.01 38.48 -27.01
CA LEU A 12 -15.59 37.16 -26.76
C LEU A 12 -14.65 36.03 -27.21
N PHE A 13 -13.92 36.22 -28.32
CA PHE A 13 -12.94 35.27 -28.81
C PHE A 13 -11.69 35.19 -27.89
N CYS A 14 -11.23 36.33 -27.36
CA CYS A 14 -10.18 36.39 -26.35
C CYS A 14 -10.64 35.74 -25.02
N TYR A 15 -11.89 35.94 -24.61
CA TYR A 15 -12.44 35.36 -23.39
C TYR A 15 -12.60 33.83 -23.50
N THR A 16 -13.01 33.32 -24.67
CA THR A 16 -13.08 31.87 -24.95
C THR A 16 -11.68 31.25 -25.07
N ILE A 17 -10.70 31.96 -25.65
CA ILE A 17 -9.32 31.51 -25.69
C ILE A 17 -8.70 31.53 -24.29
N MET A 18 -8.97 32.53 -23.45
CA MET A 18 -8.54 32.55 -22.04
C MET A 18 -9.22 31.44 -21.20
N LEU A 19 -10.48 31.11 -21.49
CA LEU A 19 -11.16 29.98 -20.85
C LEU A 19 -10.64 28.62 -21.34
N LEU A 20 -10.16 28.55 -22.59
CA LEU A 20 -9.50 27.34 -23.13
C LEU A 20 -8.02 27.24 -22.72
N LEU A 21 -7.39 28.36 -22.32
CA LEU A 21 -6.03 28.37 -21.75
C LEU A 21 -5.99 28.22 -20.23
N GLN A 22 -7.13 28.23 -19.55
CA GLN A 22 -7.29 27.75 -18.18
C GLN A 22 -7.60 26.25 -18.19
N ILE A 23 -6.78 25.45 -18.86
CA ILE A 23 -6.56 24.07 -18.44
C ILE A 23 -5.75 24.23 -17.15
N PRO A 24 -6.30 23.91 -15.98
CA PRO A 24 -5.49 23.92 -14.78
C PRO A 24 -4.30 23.01 -15.08
N GLU A 25 -3.10 23.44 -14.75
CA GLU A 25 -1.96 22.52 -14.56
C GLU A 25 -2.35 21.59 -13.41
N GLN A 26 -3.18 20.61 -13.74
CA GLN A 26 -3.88 19.78 -12.76
C GLN A 26 -2.91 18.90 -12.01
N PHE A 27 -1.74 18.57 -12.63
CA PHE A 27 -0.73 17.72 -12.01
C PHE A 27 0.69 18.18 -12.35
N GLN A 28 1.55 18.12 -11.36
CA GLN A 28 2.99 18.29 -11.54
C GLN A 28 3.56 17.00 -12.13
N LYS A 29 4.14 17.10 -13.33
CA LYS A 29 4.74 15.95 -14.00
C LYS A 29 5.94 15.44 -13.20
N SER A 30 5.95 14.16 -12.89
CA SER A 30 7.13 13.46 -12.39
C SER A 30 8.02 13.02 -13.55
N ASN A 31 9.34 13.06 -13.34
CA ASN A 31 10.32 12.56 -14.31
C ASN A 31 10.68 11.08 -14.06
N HIS A 32 9.88 10.36 -13.26
CA HIS A 32 10.16 8.96 -12.97
C HIS A 32 9.92 8.05 -14.19
N SER A 33 10.69 6.99 -14.27
CA SER A 33 10.68 6.02 -15.37
C SER A 33 10.01 4.70 -15.01
N ASN A 34 9.90 4.40 -13.72
CA ASN A 34 9.30 3.18 -13.20
C ASN A 34 8.83 3.36 -11.75
N ASN A 35 7.93 2.49 -11.32
CA ASN A 35 7.43 2.44 -9.95
C ASN A 35 7.76 1.07 -9.33
N TRP A 36 8.16 1.11 -8.08
CA TRP A 36 8.43 -0.06 -7.25
C TRP A 36 7.60 -0.03 -5.97
N ALA A 37 7.30 -1.20 -5.43
CA ALA A 37 6.67 -1.32 -4.13
C ALA A 37 7.50 -2.24 -3.22
N VAL A 38 7.72 -1.82 -1.97
CA VAL A 38 8.30 -2.63 -0.88
C VAL A 38 7.25 -2.74 0.19
N LEU A 39 6.68 -3.94 0.34
CA LEU A 39 5.53 -4.20 1.17
C LEU A 39 5.91 -5.21 2.25
N VAL A 40 5.82 -4.81 3.52
CA VAL A 40 6.37 -5.59 4.64
C VAL A 40 5.33 -5.80 5.74
N ASP A 41 4.97 -7.05 5.96
CA ASP A 41 4.38 -7.53 7.21
C ASP A 41 5.50 -7.99 8.14
N THR A 42 5.56 -7.41 9.33
CA THR A 42 6.62 -7.70 10.29
C THR A 42 6.19 -8.63 11.43
N SER A 43 4.91 -9.06 11.49
CA SER A 43 4.35 -9.74 12.63
C SER A 43 4.11 -11.22 12.38
N ARG A 44 4.44 -12.07 13.38
CA ARG A 44 4.14 -13.50 13.39
C ARG A 44 2.92 -13.83 14.24
N PHE A 45 2.52 -15.09 14.19
CA PHE A 45 1.45 -15.72 14.96
C PHE A 45 0.03 -15.34 14.53
N TRP A 46 -0.88 -16.32 14.71
CA TRP A 46 -2.25 -16.27 14.23
C TRP A 46 -3.04 -15.03 14.67
N PHE A 47 -2.83 -14.55 15.89
CA PHE A 47 -3.53 -13.35 16.39
C PHE A 47 -3.14 -12.05 15.66
N ASN A 48 -2.06 -12.08 14.86
CA ASN A 48 -1.61 -10.99 13.98
C ASN A 48 -2.06 -11.17 12.53
N TYR A 49 -3.03 -12.06 12.27
CA TYR A 49 -3.61 -12.29 10.94
C TYR A 49 -3.87 -11.00 10.15
N ARG A 50 -4.37 -9.96 10.83
CA ARG A 50 -4.68 -8.66 10.23
C ARG A 50 -3.48 -7.99 9.52
N HIS A 51 -2.26 -8.16 10.03
CA HIS A 51 -1.07 -7.53 9.42
C HIS A 51 -0.73 -8.19 8.08
N VAL A 52 -0.87 -9.50 7.96
CA VAL A 52 -0.74 -10.20 6.68
C VAL A 52 -1.87 -9.76 5.73
N ALA A 53 -3.10 -9.63 6.23
CA ALA A 53 -4.22 -9.14 5.43
C ALA A 53 -4.01 -7.68 4.98
N ASN A 54 -3.43 -6.82 5.83
CA ASN A 54 -3.06 -5.45 5.48
C ASN A 54 -2.09 -5.41 4.31
N VAL A 55 -0.94 -6.11 4.43
CA VAL A 55 0.11 -6.07 3.39
C VAL A 55 -0.38 -6.67 2.07
N LEU A 56 -1.14 -7.77 2.12
CA LEU A 56 -1.71 -8.39 0.92
C LEU A 56 -2.79 -7.53 0.26
N SER A 57 -3.53 -6.73 1.04
CA SER A 57 -4.49 -5.77 0.50
C SER A 57 -3.80 -4.68 -0.33
N ILE A 58 -2.67 -4.16 0.17
CA ILE A 58 -1.85 -3.20 -0.59
C ILE A 58 -1.20 -3.87 -1.80
N TYR A 59 -0.67 -5.09 -1.65
CA TYR A 59 -0.11 -5.87 -2.77
C TYR A 59 -1.12 -6.04 -3.91
N ARG A 60 -2.36 -6.47 -3.60
CA ARG A 60 -3.43 -6.58 -4.58
C ARG A 60 -3.73 -5.23 -5.24
N SER A 61 -3.75 -4.15 -4.48
CA SER A 61 -4.04 -2.81 -5.00
C SER A 61 -2.96 -2.33 -5.99
N VAL A 62 -1.68 -2.49 -5.67
CA VAL A 62 -0.59 -2.06 -6.57
C VAL A 62 -0.51 -2.93 -7.83
N LYS A 63 -0.78 -4.24 -7.74
CA LYS A 63 -0.91 -5.12 -8.92
C LYS A 63 -2.06 -4.69 -9.81
N ARG A 64 -3.26 -4.46 -9.22
CA ARG A 64 -4.44 -4.01 -9.95
C ARG A 64 -4.23 -2.66 -10.64
N LEU A 65 -3.43 -1.78 -10.06
CA LEU A 65 -3.08 -0.50 -10.63
C LEU A 65 -1.89 -0.55 -11.60
N GLY A 66 -1.26 -1.73 -11.75
CA GLY A 66 -0.35 -2.04 -12.85
C GLY A 66 1.12 -2.13 -12.50
N ILE A 67 1.53 -2.14 -11.23
CA ILE A 67 2.92 -2.46 -10.87
C ILE A 67 3.10 -3.97 -11.07
N PRO A 68 4.04 -4.42 -11.92
CA PRO A 68 4.28 -5.85 -12.15
C PRO A 68 5.00 -6.49 -10.95
N ASP A 69 4.79 -7.80 -10.72
CA ASP A 69 5.44 -8.54 -9.62
C ASP A 69 6.96 -8.36 -9.59
N SER A 70 7.60 -8.28 -10.75
CA SER A 70 9.04 -8.02 -10.86
C SER A 70 9.50 -6.67 -10.29
N GLN A 71 8.59 -5.77 -9.95
CA GLN A 71 8.81 -4.47 -9.32
C GLN A 71 8.13 -4.36 -7.95
N ILE A 72 7.65 -5.46 -7.39
CA ILE A 72 7.11 -5.57 -6.04
C ILE A 72 8.03 -6.46 -5.23
N ILE A 73 8.45 -6.00 -4.06
CA ILE A 73 9.10 -6.83 -3.05
C ILE A 73 8.12 -7.05 -1.92
N LEU A 74 7.66 -8.28 -1.77
CA LEU A 74 6.69 -8.66 -0.74
C LEU A 74 7.37 -9.50 0.35
N MET A 75 7.32 -9.01 1.59
CA MET A 75 7.90 -9.64 2.77
C MET A 75 6.77 -10.02 3.75
N ILE A 76 6.61 -11.31 4.03
CA ILE A 76 5.55 -11.83 4.93
C ILE A 76 6.19 -12.71 6.02
N SER A 77 6.04 -12.28 7.28
CA SER A 77 6.67 -12.92 8.44
C SER A 77 6.06 -14.26 8.82
N ASP A 78 4.79 -14.52 8.51
CA ASP A 78 4.12 -15.77 8.85
C ASP A 78 3.10 -16.17 7.77
N ASP A 79 3.00 -17.46 7.50
CA ASP A 79 2.06 -18.01 6.52
C ASP A 79 0.67 -18.20 7.15
N MET A 80 -0.15 -17.15 7.12
CA MET A 80 -1.53 -17.23 7.61
C MET A 80 -2.45 -18.03 6.70
N ALA A 81 -2.15 -18.12 5.40
CA ALA A 81 -2.96 -18.87 4.45
C ALA A 81 -2.89 -20.38 4.70
N CYS A 82 -1.70 -20.89 5.06
CA CYS A 82 -1.48 -22.31 5.37
C CYS A 82 -1.43 -22.59 6.89
N ASN A 83 -1.78 -21.63 7.73
CA ASN A 83 -1.80 -21.82 9.17
C ASN A 83 -2.85 -22.88 9.57
N PRO A 84 -2.53 -23.85 10.46
CA PRO A 84 -3.48 -24.88 10.92
C PRO A 84 -4.76 -24.33 11.58
N ARG A 85 -4.74 -23.07 12.05
CA ARG A 85 -5.92 -22.41 12.62
C ARG A 85 -6.82 -21.79 11.54
N ASN A 86 -6.34 -21.69 10.30
CA ASN A 86 -7.14 -21.12 9.22
C ASN A 86 -8.27 -22.08 8.82
N PRO A 87 -9.55 -21.73 9.05
CA PRO A 87 -10.67 -22.61 8.68
C PRO A 87 -10.84 -22.72 7.17
N ARG A 88 -10.18 -21.87 6.39
CA ARG A 88 -10.20 -21.83 4.93
C ARG A 88 -8.78 -21.81 4.38
N PRO A 89 -8.11 -22.97 4.28
CA PRO A 89 -6.75 -23.06 3.77
C PRO A 89 -6.57 -22.36 2.42
N ALA A 90 -5.40 -21.77 2.22
CA ALA A 90 -5.02 -21.02 1.02
C ALA A 90 -5.86 -19.75 0.77
N THR A 91 -6.48 -19.19 1.81
CA THR A 91 -7.21 -17.92 1.70
C THR A 91 -6.80 -16.95 2.81
N ILE A 92 -6.86 -15.66 2.51
CA ILE A 92 -6.79 -14.57 3.47
C ILE A 92 -7.85 -13.54 3.11
N PHE A 93 -8.72 -13.22 4.07
CA PHE A 93 -9.77 -12.23 3.90
C PHE A 93 -9.47 -10.95 4.68
N ASN A 94 -9.86 -9.83 4.12
CA ASN A 94 -9.63 -8.50 4.68
C ASN A 94 -10.92 -7.75 5.06
N ASN A 95 -12.08 -8.39 4.95
CA ASN A 95 -13.36 -7.81 5.35
C ASN A 95 -14.29 -8.87 5.94
N ALA A 96 -15.24 -8.43 6.78
CA ALA A 96 -16.16 -9.27 7.53
C ALA A 96 -17.13 -10.12 6.67
N HIS A 97 -17.23 -9.84 5.38
CA HIS A 97 -18.12 -10.57 4.46
C HIS A 97 -17.33 -11.52 3.55
N GLU A 98 -16.02 -11.66 3.75
CA GLU A 98 -15.13 -12.54 3.00
C GLU A 98 -15.25 -12.34 1.46
N GLN A 99 -15.47 -11.09 1.04
CA GLN A 99 -15.71 -10.73 -0.36
C GLN A 99 -14.44 -10.85 -1.21
N ILE A 100 -13.28 -10.59 -0.59
CA ILE A 100 -11.99 -10.59 -1.28
C ILE A 100 -11.05 -11.57 -0.60
N ASN A 101 -10.62 -12.61 -1.33
CA ASN A 101 -9.45 -13.38 -0.97
C ASN A 101 -8.20 -12.63 -1.46
N VAL A 102 -7.51 -11.93 -0.56
CA VAL A 102 -6.32 -11.15 -0.93
C VAL A 102 -5.07 -12.02 -1.12
N TYR A 103 -5.10 -13.29 -0.71
CA TYR A 103 -4.03 -14.23 -1.01
C TYR A 103 -4.05 -14.63 -2.48
N GLY A 104 -5.26 -14.85 -3.06
CA GLY A 104 -5.41 -15.19 -4.48
C GLY A 104 -4.65 -16.45 -4.89
N ASP A 105 -4.53 -16.64 -6.23
CA ASP A 105 -3.83 -17.78 -6.83
C ASP A 105 -2.40 -17.41 -7.31
N ASP A 106 -2.04 -16.13 -7.33
CA ASP A 106 -0.86 -15.59 -7.99
C ASP A 106 -0.01 -14.66 -7.09
N VAL A 107 -0.10 -14.81 -5.78
CA VAL A 107 0.73 -14.05 -4.84
C VAL A 107 2.19 -14.53 -4.90
N GLU A 108 3.10 -13.62 -5.21
CA GLU A 108 4.54 -13.83 -5.20
C GLU A 108 5.15 -13.24 -3.92
N VAL A 109 5.54 -14.09 -2.98
CA VAL A 109 6.20 -13.68 -1.73
C VAL A 109 7.70 -13.87 -1.86
N ASP A 110 8.47 -12.77 -1.78
CA ASP A 110 9.92 -12.77 -1.96
C ASP A 110 10.67 -13.18 -0.69
N TYR A 111 10.23 -12.68 0.47
CA TYR A 111 10.82 -13.00 1.77
C TYR A 111 9.76 -13.59 2.67
N ARG A 112 10.04 -14.79 3.21
CA ARG A 112 9.08 -15.57 4.01
C ARG A 112 9.63 -15.89 5.39
N GLY A 113 8.77 -15.84 6.40
CA GLY A 113 9.10 -16.29 7.74
C GLY A 113 10.37 -15.61 8.27
N TYR A 114 11.37 -16.37 8.67
CA TYR A 114 12.61 -15.85 9.22
C TYR A 114 13.48 -15.02 8.28
N GLU A 115 13.21 -15.00 6.97
CA GLU A 115 13.87 -14.09 6.05
C GLU A 115 13.41 -12.63 6.25
N VAL A 116 12.27 -12.41 6.91
CA VAL A 116 11.75 -11.07 7.23
C VAL A 116 12.41 -10.59 8.52
N SER A 117 13.62 -10.09 8.42
CA SER A 117 14.44 -9.53 9.49
C SER A 117 14.78 -8.07 9.24
N VAL A 118 15.11 -7.32 10.27
CA VAL A 118 15.61 -5.94 10.16
C VAL A 118 16.85 -5.90 9.25
N GLU A 119 17.75 -6.87 9.41
CA GLU A 119 18.98 -6.93 8.61
C GLU A 119 18.66 -7.08 7.11
N ASN A 120 17.81 -8.03 6.72
CA ASN A 120 17.43 -8.24 5.32
C ASN A 120 16.67 -7.04 4.75
N PHE A 121 15.79 -6.43 5.53
CA PHE A 121 15.06 -5.23 5.12
C PHE A 121 16.01 -4.04 4.87
N VAL A 122 16.92 -3.75 5.78
CA VAL A 122 17.90 -2.66 5.63
C VAL A 122 18.88 -2.95 4.47
N ARG A 123 19.34 -4.21 4.32
CA ARG A 123 20.18 -4.62 3.19
C ARG A 123 19.47 -4.49 1.85
N LEU A 124 18.18 -4.84 1.79
CA LEU A 124 17.34 -4.65 0.61
C LEU A 124 17.29 -3.18 0.18
N LEU A 125 16.91 -2.29 1.10
CA LEU A 125 16.81 -0.85 0.84
C LEU A 125 18.16 -0.28 0.39
N THR A 126 19.24 -0.61 1.08
CA THR A 126 20.57 -0.05 0.83
C THR A 126 21.34 -0.75 -0.31
N GLY A 127 20.77 -1.81 -0.91
CA GLY A 127 21.42 -2.56 -1.99
C GLY A 127 22.68 -3.29 -1.53
N ARG A 128 22.65 -3.87 -0.31
CA ARG A 128 23.77 -4.62 0.31
C ARG A 128 23.44 -6.11 0.50
N LEU A 129 22.53 -6.64 -0.32
CA LEU A 129 22.23 -8.07 -0.32
C LEU A 129 23.44 -8.88 -0.78
N PRO A 130 23.59 -10.15 -0.34
CA PRO A 130 24.62 -11.05 -0.83
C PRO A 130 24.62 -11.16 -2.36
N PRO A 131 25.80 -11.35 -3.00
CA PRO A 131 25.91 -11.36 -4.46
C PRO A 131 25.11 -12.48 -5.16
N ASP A 132 24.85 -13.57 -4.46
CA ASP A 132 24.08 -14.73 -4.91
C ASP A 132 22.56 -14.59 -4.71
N THR A 133 22.10 -13.47 -4.15
CA THR A 133 20.67 -13.22 -3.98
C THR A 133 19.95 -13.18 -5.33
N PRO A 134 18.87 -13.97 -5.52
CA PRO A 134 18.07 -13.95 -6.75
C PRO A 134 17.59 -12.55 -7.11
N ARG A 135 17.55 -12.24 -8.41
CA ARG A 135 17.13 -10.92 -8.90
C ARG A 135 15.69 -10.54 -8.45
N SER A 136 14.79 -11.50 -8.34
CA SER A 136 13.42 -11.28 -7.84
C SER A 136 13.38 -10.78 -6.40
N LYS A 137 14.40 -11.08 -5.60
CA LYS A 137 14.53 -10.60 -4.21
C LYS A 137 15.31 -9.29 -4.09
N GLN A 138 15.71 -8.66 -5.19
CA GLN A 138 16.51 -7.44 -5.19
C GLN A 138 15.68 -6.22 -5.56
N LEU A 139 15.80 -5.15 -4.79
CA LEU A 139 15.22 -3.86 -5.13
C LEU A 139 16.14 -3.17 -6.17
N LEU A 140 15.86 -3.38 -7.46
CA LEU A 140 16.70 -2.93 -8.58
C LEU A 140 16.30 -1.52 -9.05
N THR A 141 16.21 -0.59 -8.12
CA THR A 141 15.83 0.81 -8.35
C THR A 141 17.02 1.69 -8.72
N ASP A 142 16.73 2.79 -9.37
CA ASP A 142 17.67 3.83 -9.79
C ASP A 142 17.12 5.25 -9.49
N GLU A 143 17.82 6.27 -9.98
CA GLU A 143 17.46 7.69 -9.80
C GLU A 143 16.14 8.10 -10.49
N GLY A 144 15.60 7.26 -11.37
CA GLY A 144 14.31 7.46 -12.04
C GLY A 144 13.17 6.65 -11.42
N SER A 145 13.39 5.95 -10.32
CA SER A 145 12.39 5.09 -9.67
C SER A 145 11.60 5.83 -8.61
N ASN A 146 10.27 5.79 -8.68
CA ASN A 146 9.43 6.10 -7.53
C ASN A 146 9.20 4.82 -6.72
N ILE A 147 9.23 4.93 -5.40
CA ILE A 147 9.12 3.78 -4.51
C ILE A 147 7.98 4.00 -3.51
N LEU A 148 7.03 3.07 -3.49
CA LEU A 148 6.09 2.91 -2.39
C LEU A 148 6.71 1.99 -1.34
N ILE A 149 6.82 2.45 -0.09
CA ILE A 149 7.19 1.60 1.04
C ILE A 149 5.99 1.53 1.98
N TYR A 150 5.48 0.34 2.22
CA TYR A 150 4.40 0.09 3.17
C TYR A 150 4.86 -0.89 4.24
N LEU A 151 4.78 -0.48 5.50
CA LEU A 151 5.14 -1.29 6.66
C LEU A 151 3.91 -1.47 7.57
N THR A 152 3.70 -2.70 8.05
CA THR A 152 2.65 -2.99 9.04
C THR A 152 3.14 -4.00 10.07
N GLY A 153 2.71 -3.82 11.33
CA GLY A 153 3.09 -4.66 12.44
C GLY A 153 2.90 -3.98 13.79
N HIS A 154 3.51 -4.52 14.83
CA HIS A 154 3.57 -3.90 16.15
C HIS A 154 4.70 -2.89 16.24
N GLY A 155 4.45 -1.77 16.90
CA GLY A 155 5.46 -0.74 17.12
C GLY A 155 5.17 0.09 18.37
N GLY A 156 6.03 1.05 18.58
CA GLY A 156 5.95 2.03 19.66
C GLY A 156 6.69 3.30 19.29
N ASP A 157 6.97 4.14 20.27
CA ASP A 157 7.65 5.40 20.04
C ASP A 157 9.09 5.18 19.56
N GLY A 158 9.32 5.48 18.28
CA GLY A 158 10.64 5.41 17.64
C GLY A 158 11.07 4.02 17.15
N PHE A 159 10.22 3.00 17.17
CA PHE A 159 10.56 1.66 16.68
C PHE A 159 9.38 0.91 16.05
N LEU A 160 9.69 0.00 15.12
CA LEU A 160 8.81 -1.04 14.61
C LEU A 160 9.41 -2.41 14.89
N LYS A 161 8.61 -3.32 15.48
CA LYS A 161 9.03 -4.69 15.78
C LYS A 161 9.06 -5.56 14.53
N PHE A 162 10.07 -6.41 14.45
CA PHE A 162 10.17 -7.50 13.49
C PHE A 162 10.09 -8.83 14.23
N GLN A 163 9.00 -9.59 14.01
CA GLN A 163 8.74 -10.93 14.55
C GLN A 163 8.82 -11.03 16.09
N ASP A 164 8.60 -9.92 16.81
CA ASP A 164 8.76 -9.81 18.27
C ASP A 164 10.17 -10.15 18.81
N SER A 165 11.17 -10.23 17.95
CA SER A 165 12.56 -10.58 18.30
C SER A 165 13.57 -9.48 17.99
N GLU A 166 13.25 -8.59 17.03
CA GLU A 166 14.09 -7.47 16.60
C GLU A 166 13.25 -6.20 16.53
N GLU A 167 13.92 -5.06 16.49
CA GLU A 167 13.30 -3.76 16.30
C GLU A 167 14.11 -2.93 15.30
N VAL A 168 13.44 -2.36 14.29
CA VAL A 168 14.04 -1.30 13.49
C VAL A 168 13.71 0.04 14.14
N THR A 169 14.72 0.84 14.42
CA THR A 169 14.52 2.17 14.99
C THR A 169 14.26 3.22 13.90
N SER A 170 13.59 4.31 14.28
CA SER A 170 13.38 5.45 13.38
C SER A 170 14.69 6.03 12.83
N GLN A 171 15.80 5.98 13.62
CA GLN A 171 17.11 6.43 13.18
C GLN A 171 17.71 5.50 12.13
N GLU A 172 17.71 4.19 12.36
CA GLU A 172 18.22 3.21 11.39
C GLU A 172 17.48 3.31 10.06
N LEU A 173 16.16 3.49 10.11
CA LEU A 173 15.34 3.67 8.91
C LEU A 173 15.70 4.98 8.19
N ALA A 174 15.86 6.10 8.92
CA ALA A 174 16.28 7.38 8.35
C ALA A 174 17.65 7.26 7.66
N ASP A 175 18.61 6.59 8.29
CA ASP A 175 19.96 6.38 7.75
C ASP A 175 19.95 5.45 6.53
N ALA A 176 19.08 4.44 6.53
CA ALA A 176 18.89 3.57 5.36
C ALA A 176 18.36 4.35 4.16
N LEU A 177 17.36 5.21 4.36
CA LEU A 177 16.80 6.06 3.29
C LEU A 177 17.82 7.08 2.79
N GLU A 178 18.65 7.65 3.66
CA GLU A 178 19.73 8.54 3.25
C GLU A 178 20.78 7.80 2.40
N GLN A 179 21.14 6.58 2.77
CA GLN A 179 22.02 5.76 1.93
C GLN A 179 21.41 5.46 0.56
N MET A 180 20.09 5.24 0.48
CA MET A 180 19.38 5.11 -0.79
C MET A 180 19.53 6.39 -1.64
N TRP A 181 19.35 7.56 -1.02
CA TRP A 181 19.51 8.83 -1.71
C TRP A 181 20.93 9.04 -2.23
N GLN A 182 21.93 8.87 -1.38
CA GLN A 182 23.34 9.01 -1.76
C GLN A 182 23.75 8.05 -2.88
N LYS A 183 23.17 6.86 -2.92
CA LYS A 183 23.39 5.85 -3.98
C LYS A 183 22.49 6.06 -5.20
N ARG A 184 21.69 7.14 -5.25
CA ARG A 184 20.75 7.43 -6.34
C ARG A 184 19.80 6.27 -6.64
N ARG A 185 19.20 5.70 -5.60
CA ARG A 185 18.32 4.53 -5.70
C ARG A 185 16.83 4.90 -5.74
N TYR A 186 16.48 6.18 -5.75
CA TYR A 186 15.11 6.63 -5.93
C TYR A 186 15.04 8.07 -6.46
N ASN A 187 13.94 8.36 -7.15
CA ASN A 187 13.50 9.71 -7.49
C ASN A 187 12.67 10.30 -6.34
N GLU A 188 11.61 9.60 -5.95
CA GLU A 188 10.73 9.94 -4.82
C GLU A 188 10.32 8.69 -4.06
N ILE A 189 10.07 8.84 -2.76
CA ILE A 189 9.52 7.78 -1.91
C ILE A 189 8.18 8.24 -1.33
N PHE A 190 7.18 7.38 -1.41
CA PHE A 190 5.98 7.46 -0.58
C PHE A 190 6.06 6.39 0.51
N PHE A 191 6.23 6.84 1.74
CA PHE A 191 6.37 5.99 2.92
C PHE A 191 5.04 5.94 3.67
N ILE A 192 4.53 4.74 3.90
CA ILE A 192 3.29 4.47 4.66
C ILE A 192 3.63 3.49 5.77
N ILE A 193 3.17 3.79 6.99
CA ILE A 193 3.33 2.88 8.12
C ILE A 193 2.04 2.76 8.92
N ASP A 194 1.59 1.53 9.13
CA ASP A 194 0.40 1.17 9.92
C ASP A 194 0.82 0.38 11.16
N THR A 195 0.96 1.09 12.28
CA THR A 195 1.37 0.57 13.58
C THR A 195 0.96 1.55 14.68
N CYS A 196 1.06 1.15 15.95
CA CYS A 196 0.90 2.08 17.08
C CYS A 196 2.03 3.10 17.09
N GLN A 197 1.74 4.35 17.45
CA GLN A 197 2.68 5.49 17.52
C GLN A 197 3.48 5.68 16.22
N ALA A 198 2.85 5.38 15.10
CA ALA A 198 3.46 5.24 13.78
C ALA A 198 4.22 6.48 13.30
N SER A 199 3.75 7.69 13.65
CA SER A 199 4.39 8.93 13.21
C SER A 199 5.82 9.09 13.72
N SER A 200 6.17 8.48 14.87
CA SER A 200 7.52 8.48 15.42
C SER A 200 8.57 7.90 14.47
N MET A 201 8.14 6.99 13.59
CA MET A 201 9.05 6.28 12.68
C MET A 201 9.63 7.17 11.58
N TYR A 202 8.93 8.22 11.17
CA TYR A 202 9.44 9.13 10.14
C TYR A 202 9.99 10.47 10.72
N GLU A 203 9.91 10.70 12.02
CA GLU A 203 10.41 11.95 12.63
C GLU A 203 11.89 12.21 12.39
N LYS A 204 12.68 11.15 12.31
CA LYS A 204 14.13 11.21 12.07
C LYS A 204 14.53 11.29 10.60
N PHE A 205 13.58 11.20 9.65
CA PHE A 205 13.92 11.31 8.23
C PHE A 205 14.52 12.66 7.89
N TYR A 206 15.58 12.66 7.11
CA TYR A 206 16.28 13.87 6.66
C TYR A 206 16.65 13.83 5.17
N SER A 207 16.39 12.71 4.51
CA SER A 207 16.59 12.55 3.07
C SER A 207 15.53 13.28 2.27
N PRO A 208 15.87 13.90 1.14
CA PRO A 208 14.91 14.65 0.33
C PRO A 208 13.97 13.73 -0.47
N ASN A 209 12.90 14.34 -1.01
CA ASN A 209 11.93 13.70 -1.89
C ASN A 209 11.14 12.55 -1.24
N ILE A 210 10.85 12.66 0.04
CA ILE A 210 10.04 11.67 0.78
C ILE A 210 8.74 12.33 1.25
N LEU A 211 7.61 11.71 0.88
CA LEU A 211 6.32 11.94 1.48
C LEU A 211 6.04 10.79 2.45
N ALA A 212 5.68 11.08 3.69
CA ALA A 212 5.40 10.04 4.66
C ALA A 212 4.01 10.21 5.29
N THR A 213 3.33 9.08 5.55
CA THR A 213 2.07 9.04 6.28
C THR A 213 2.06 7.88 7.27
N ALA A 214 1.38 8.07 8.38
CA ALA A 214 1.29 7.15 9.50
C ALA A 214 -0.15 7.01 9.97
N SER A 215 -0.54 5.80 10.37
CA SER A 215 -1.89 5.49 10.85
C SER A 215 -2.24 6.13 12.20
N SER A 216 -1.24 6.57 12.98
CA SER A 216 -1.41 7.12 14.32
C SER A 216 -0.30 8.11 14.67
N LEU A 217 -0.57 9.07 15.56
CA LEU A 217 0.44 9.94 16.15
C LEU A 217 1.13 9.28 17.34
N VAL A 218 2.21 9.90 17.83
CA VAL A 218 2.85 9.50 19.09
C VAL A 218 1.84 9.54 20.24
N GLY A 219 1.81 8.48 21.03
CA GLY A 219 0.85 8.32 22.12
C GLY A 219 -0.51 7.74 21.71
N GLU A 220 -0.73 7.46 20.41
CA GLU A 220 -1.94 6.84 19.90
C GLU A 220 -1.70 5.41 19.41
N ASP A 221 -2.72 4.56 19.53
CA ASP A 221 -2.72 3.22 18.96
C ASP A 221 -3.35 3.22 17.56
N SER A 222 -2.82 2.38 16.67
CA SER A 222 -3.52 1.97 15.45
C SER A 222 -4.45 0.81 15.76
N LEU A 223 -5.75 0.99 15.52
CA LEU A 223 -6.77 0.05 15.97
C LEU A 223 -7.12 -0.96 14.89
N SER A 224 -7.30 -2.20 15.33
CA SER A 224 -7.83 -3.29 14.51
C SER A 224 -9.31 -3.06 14.15
N HIS A 225 -9.73 -3.65 13.03
CA HIS A 225 -11.07 -3.54 12.47
C HIS A 225 -11.58 -4.89 11.99
N HIS A 226 -12.90 -5.07 12.06
CA HIS A 226 -13.63 -6.28 11.68
C HIS A 226 -13.09 -7.56 12.37
N VAL A 227 -13.95 -8.20 13.12
CA VAL A 227 -13.72 -9.56 13.67
C VAL A 227 -14.48 -10.53 12.80
N ASP A 228 -13.81 -11.55 12.30
CA ASP A 228 -14.47 -12.70 11.70
C ASP A 228 -14.62 -13.82 12.72
N SER A 229 -15.85 -14.30 12.90
CA SER A 229 -16.14 -15.31 13.93
C SER A 229 -15.61 -16.71 13.58
N ALA A 230 -15.41 -17.01 12.28
CA ALA A 230 -14.86 -18.30 11.85
C ALA A 230 -13.32 -18.29 11.94
N ILE A 231 -12.70 -17.16 11.60
CA ILE A 231 -11.25 -16.94 11.71
C ILE A 231 -10.85 -16.76 13.19
N GLY A 232 -11.72 -16.15 14.00
CA GLY A 232 -11.58 -15.99 15.44
C GLY A 232 -10.67 -14.86 15.89
N VAL A 233 -10.22 -14.00 14.96
CA VAL A 233 -9.36 -12.84 15.22
C VAL A 233 -9.79 -11.63 14.38
N TYR A 234 -9.18 -10.48 14.65
CA TYR A 234 -9.31 -9.31 13.77
C TYR A 234 -8.63 -9.58 12.42
N ILE A 235 -9.24 -9.09 11.34
CA ILE A 235 -8.85 -9.43 9.95
C ILE A 235 -8.23 -8.28 9.18
N ILE A 236 -8.24 -7.06 9.70
CA ILE A 236 -7.60 -5.88 9.10
C ILE A 236 -7.41 -4.80 10.17
N ASP A 237 -6.57 -3.81 9.92
CA ASP A 237 -6.49 -2.58 10.71
C ASP A 237 -7.33 -1.46 10.08
N ARG A 238 -7.83 -0.53 10.91
CA ARG A 238 -8.76 0.54 10.46
C ARG A 238 -8.15 1.40 9.36
N TYR A 239 -6.93 1.86 9.55
CA TYR A 239 -6.28 2.72 8.57
C TYR A 239 -6.18 2.02 7.21
N THR A 240 -5.66 0.80 7.18
CA THR A 240 -5.52 0.04 5.94
C THR A 240 -6.88 -0.29 5.32
N PHE A 241 -7.93 -0.53 6.10
CA PHE A 241 -9.29 -0.73 5.59
C PHE A 241 -9.78 0.47 4.77
N TYR A 242 -9.67 1.69 5.31
CA TYR A 242 -10.10 2.90 4.59
C TYR A 242 -9.18 3.26 3.42
N VAL A 243 -7.88 2.97 3.54
CA VAL A 243 -6.94 3.04 2.39
C VAL A 243 -7.38 2.12 1.27
N LEU A 244 -7.75 0.87 1.60
CA LEU A 244 -8.23 -0.09 0.61
C LEU A 244 -9.54 0.36 -0.05
N GLU A 245 -10.51 0.81 0.75
CA GLU A 245 -11.80 1.36 0.24
C GLU A 245 -11.55 2.50 -0.75
N PHE A 246 -10.64 3.40 -0.44
CA PHE A 246 -10.22 4.47 -1.35
C PHE A 246 -9.56 3.91 -2.61
N LEU A 247 -8.58 3.00 -2.47
CA LEU A 247 -7.84 2.47 -3.61
C LEU A 247 -8.72 1.66 -4.56
N GLU A 248 -9.77 0.95 -4.09
CA GLU A 248 -10.69 0.22 -4.97
C GLU A 248 -11.45 1.16 -5.92
N ASN A 249 -11.60 2.44 -5.58
CA ASN A 249 -12.16 3.47 -6.46
C ASN A 249 -11.14 4.13 -7.40
N VAL A 250 -9.84 3.81 -7.26
CA VAL A 250 -8.79 4.32 -8.14
C VAL A 250 -8.58 3.38 -9.32
N HIS A 251 -8.49 3.95 -10.52
CA HIS A 251 -8.17 3.23 -11.76
C HIS A 251 -6.79 3.66 -12.28
N PRO A 252 -6.12 2.87 -13.12
CA PRO A 252 -4.78 3.20 -13.64
C PRO A 252 -4.67 4.54 -14.35
N ASN A 253 -5.78 5.01 -14.92
CA ASN A 253 -5.87 6.32 -15.58
C ASN A 253 -6.47 7.42 -14.69
N SER A 254 -6.68 7.14 -13.38
CA SER A 254 -7.24 8.11 -12.45
C SER A 254 -6.33 9.31 -12.29
N LYS A 255 -6.95 10.46 -12.21
CA LYS A 255 -6.31 11.73 -11.84
C LYS A 255 -6.59 12.10 -10.39
N THR A 256 -6.78 11.11 -9.55
CA THR A 256 -7.00 11.28 -8.11
C THR A 256 -5.73 11.76 -7.45
N PRO A 257 -5.73 12.91 -6.77
CA PRO A 257 -4.51 13.47 -6.18
C PRO A 257 -4.13 12.75 -4.88
N MET A 258 -2.84 12.75 -4.57
CA MET A 258 -2.29 12.23 -3.30
C MET A 258 -2.93 12.88 -2.06
N SER A 259 -3.35 14.15 -2.14
CA SER A 259 -4.01 14.84 -1.05
C SER A 259 -5.31 14.17 -0.59
N GLU A 260 -6.05 13.52 -1.48
CA GLU A 260 -7.24 12.75 -1.14
C GLU A 260 -6.85 11.48 -0.36
N PHE A 261 -5.81 10.77 -0.81
CA PHE A 261 -5.26 9.61 -0.09
C PHE A 261 -4.82 10.00 1.34
N LEU A 262 -4.15 11.12 1.50
CA LEU A 262 -3.69 11.58 2.82
C LEU A 262 -4.84 11.93 3.80
N ALA A 263 -6.06 12.04 3.31
CA ALA A 263 -7.26 12.37 4.07
C ALA A 263 -8.28 11.22 4.20
N VAL A 264 -7.93 10.01 3.74
CA VAL A 264 -8.88 8.87 3.64
C VAL A 264 -9.46 8.42 4.98
N CYS A 265 -8.74 8.63 6.07
CA CYS A 265 -9.15 8.13 7.38
C CYS A 265 -9.23 9.26 8.42
N PRO A 266 -10.35 9.97 8.49
CA PRO A 266 -10.57 10.97 9.54
C PRO A 266 -10.61 10.31 10.92
N VAL A 267 -10.33 11.07 11.98
CA VAL A 267 -10.28 10.57 13.36
C VAL A 267 -11.56 9.81 13.77
N SER A 268 -12.71 10.23 13.26
CA SER A 268 -14.00 9.56 13.53
C SER A 268 -14.08 8.13 12.96
N ALA A 269 -13.30 7.83 11.92
CA ALA A 269 -13.26 6.53 11.27
C ALA A 269 -12.08 5.68 11.77
N CYS A 270 -10.87 6.24 11.78
CA CYS A 270 -9.68 5.55 12.26
C CYS A 270 -9.63 5.35 13.78
N LEU A 271 -10.25 6.25 14.53
CA LEU A 271 -10.12 6.39 15.99
C LEU A 271 -8.68 6.66 16.43
N SER A 272 -7.86 7.10 15.50
CA SER A 272 -6.49 7.61 15.65
C SER A 272 -6.32 8.78 14.67
N THR A 273 -5.26 9.55 14.84
CA THR A 273 -4.96 10.70 13.98
C THR A 273 -3.92 10.30 12.93
N VAL A 274 -4.31 10.35 11.67
CA VAL A 274 -3.37 10.10 10.57
C VAL A 274 -2.32 11.20 10.53
N GLY A 275 -1.07 10.82 10.74
CA GLY A 275 0.07 11.71 10.64
C GLY A 275 0.57 11.85 9.21
N VAL A 276 0.95 13.07 8.80
CA VAL A 276 1.53 13.34 7.48
C VAL A 276 2.76 14.20 7.61
N ARG A 277 3.86 13.75 7.03
CA ARG A 277 5.10 14.53 6.92
C ARG A 277 5.42 14.81 5.45
N ARG A 278 5.39 16.10 5.07
CA ARG A 278 5.55 16.56 3.69
C ARG A 278 6.68 17.58 3.48
N ASP A 279 7.37 17.98 4.54
CA ASP A 279 8.45 19.00 4.47
C ASP A 279 9.63 18.55 3.61
N LEU A 280 9.85 17.23 3.49
CA LEU A 280 10.88 16.62 2.65
C LEU A 280 10.44 16.41 1.19
N PHE A 281 9.16 16.59 0.89
CA PHE A 281 8.58 16.34 -0.43
C PHE A 281 8.39 17.63 -1.21
N LYS A 282 9.01 17.75 -2.38
CA LYS A 282 9.04 19.00 -3.16
C LYS A 282 7.75 19.32 -3.88
N ARG A 283 7.03 18.28 -4.32
CA ARG A 283 5.79 18.46 -5.08
C ARG A 283 4.61 18.70 -4.13
N ASP A 284 3.63 19.47 -4.60
CA ASP A 284 2.36 19.65 -3.88
C ASP A 284 1.50 18.38 -4.01
N PRO A 285 1.16 17.68 -2.90
CA PRO A 285 0.32 16.46 -2.97
C PRO A 285 -1.03 16.66 -3.64
N SER A 286 -1.57 17.86 -3.69
CA SER A 286 -2.80 18.17 -4.42
C SER A 286 -2.64 18.12 -5.95
N LYS A 287 -1.38 18.13 -6.42
CA LYS A 287 -1.01 18.13 -7.84
C LYS A 287 -0.22 16.88 -8.24
N VAL A 288 -0.15 15.88 -7.39
CA VAL A 288 0.51 14.60 -7.64
C VAL A 288 -0.55 13.52 -7.75
N PRO A 289 -0.68 12.81 -8.88
CA PRO A 289 -1.63 11.72 -8.98
C PRO A 289 -1.18 10.54 -8.11
N ILE A 290 -2.13 9.86 -7.48
CA ILE A 290 -1.86 8.67 -6.66
C ILE A 290 -1.14 7.57 -7.45
N THR A 291 -1.39 7.50 -8.75
CA THR A 291 -0.78 6.54 -9.67
C THR A 291 0.72 6.73 -9.87
N ASP A 292 1.30 7.88 -9.46
CA ASP A 292 2.75 8.09 -9.46
C ASP A 292 3.49 7.15 -8.49
N PHE A 293 2.76 6.53 -7.53
CA PHE A 293 3.31 5.58 -6.57
C PHE A 293 2.60 4.23 -6.57
N PHE A 294 1.30 4.17 -6.89
CA PHE A 294 0.52 2.93 -6.89
C PHE A 294 0.32 2.33 -8.27
N GLY A 295 0.53 3.09 -9.33
CA GLY A 295 0.29 2.66 -10.70
C GLY A 295 1.54 2.30 -11.47
N SER A 296 1.38 1.99 -12.76
CA SER A 296 2.47 1.78 -13.70
C SER A 296 2.69 3.01 -14.57
N VAL A 297 3.95 3.30 -14.90
CA VAL A 297 4.32 4.32 -15.89
C VAL A 297 3.98 3.84 -17.30
N ARG A 298 3.95 2.52 -17.51
CA ARG A 298 3.67 1.90 -18.82
C ARG A 298 2.22 1.44 -18.88
N PRO A 299 1.58 1.47 -20.06
CA PRO A 299 0.30 0.82 -20.25
C PRO A 299 0.41 -0.68 -19.91
N VAL A 300 -0.50 -1.16 -19.07
CA VAL A 300 -0.55 -2.57 -18.64
C VAL A 300 -1.97 -3.10 -18.88
N GLU A 301 -2.09 -4.37 -19.16
CA GLU A 301 -3.36 -5.08 -19.16
C GLU A 301 -3.74 -5.39 -17.72
N ILE A 302 -4.96 -5.01 -17.33
CA ILE A 302 -5.45 -5.21 -15.96
C ILE A 302 -6.25 -6.49 -15.96
N THR A 303 -5.81 -7.44 -15.13
CA THR A 303 -6.46 -8.75 -14.97
C THR A 303 -7.29 -8.84 -13.69
N THR A 304 -7.15 -7.87 -12.78
CA THR A 304 -7.85 -7.85 -11.49
C THR A 304 -8.86 -6.70 -11.46
N GLU A 305 -10.12 -7.02 -11.27
CA GLU A 305 -11.21 -6.04 -11.20
C GLU A 305 -11.33 -5.41 -9.80
N PRO A 306 -11.80 -4.15 -9.69
CA PRO A 306 -12.11 -3.53 -8.41
C PRO A 306 -13.35 -4.21 -7.78
N ILE A 307 -13.42 -4.18 -6.47
CA ILE A 307 -14.54 -4.74 -5.70
C ILE A 307 -15.16 -3.64 -4.84
N ASP A 308 -16.48 -3.56 -4.89
CA ASP A 308 -17.24 -2.66 -4.00
C ASP A 308 -17.24 -3.23 -2.58
N LEU A 309 -16.66 -2.50 -1.64
CA LEU A 309 -16.57 -2.86 -0.23
C LEU A 309 -17.73 -2.32 0.61
N VAL A 310 -18.63 -1.52 0.01
CA VAL A 310 -19.80 -1.00 0.70
C VAL A 310 -20.71 -2.17 1.10
N GLU A 311 -21.11 -2.21 2.37
CA GLU A 311 -22.03 -3.22 2.90
C GLU A 311 -23.35 -3.21 2.12
N ILE A 312 -23.54 -4.17 1.23
CA ILE A 312 -24.87 -4.45 0.68
C ILE A 312 -25.66 -5.20 1.76
N PRO A 313 -26.77 -4.68 2.29
CA PRO A 313 -27.61 -5.41 3.22
C PRO A 313 -28.08 -6.69 2.55
N GLN A 314 -27.48 -7.82 2.87
CA GLN A 314 -27.91 -9.10 2.32
C GLN A 314 -29.34 -9.38 2.77
N ARG A 315 -30.28 -9.35 1.84
CA ARG A 315 -31.55 -10.08 2.00
C ARG A 315 -31.17 -11.54 2.27
N ARG A 316 -31.42 -12.00 3.50
CA ARG A 316 -31.28 -13.40 3.88
C ARG A 316 -32.15 -14.27 2.95
N ASN A 317 -31.63 -14.70 1.83
CA ASN A 317 -32.15 -15.84 1.12
C ASN A 317 -31.61 -17.10 1.82
N LYS A 318 -32.44 -17.69 2.68
CA LYS A 318 -32.28 -19.08 3.12
C LYS A 318 -32.34 -19.95 1.85
N THR A 319 -31.21 -20.39 1.37
CA THR A 319 -30.95 -21.60 0.55
C THR A 319 -29.80 -21.34 -0.43
N GLN A 320 -28.59 -21.48 0.07
CA GLN A 320 -27.51 -22.03 -0.72
C GLN A 320 -26.56 -22.77 0.23
N ARG A 321 -26.71 -24.08 0.30
CA ARG A 321 -25.67 -24.98 0.84
C ARG A 321 -24.48 -24.84 -0.10
N GLY A 322 -23.41 -24.18 0.37
CA GLY A 322 -22.16 -24.06 -0.35
C GLY A 322 -21.59 -25.45 -0.64
N TYR A 323 -21.23 -25.68 -1.86
CA TYR A 323 -20.42 -26.83 -2.27
C TYR A 323 -19.03 -26.64 -1.63
N LEU A 324 -18.75 -27.42 -0.60
CA LEU A 324 -17.38 -27.70 -0.20
C LEU A 324 -16.75 -28.55 -1.31
N PRO A 325 -15.56 -28.21 -1.83
CA PRO A 325 -14.84 -29.12 -2.71
C PRO A 325 -14.58 -30.43 -1.96
N GLN A 326 -15.17 -31.52 -2.42
CA GLN A 326 -14.86 -32.86 -1.92
C GLN A 326 -13.48 -33.24 -2.44
N PHE A 327 -12.48 -33.22 -1.57
CA PHE A 327 -11.20 -33.85 -1.84
C PHE A 327 -11.43 -35.36 -1.98
N PRO A 328 -10.90 -36.01 -3.05
CA PRO A 328 -11.06 -37.46 -3.20
C PRO A 328 -10.33 -38.17 -2.05
N VAL A 329 -11.10 -38.97 -1.32
CA VAL A 329 -10.68 -39.76 -0.13
C VAL A 329 -9.73 -40.93 -0.48
N HIS A 330 -9.17 -40.98 -1.68
CA HIS A 330 -8.36 -42.09 -2.15
C HIS A 330 -6.88 -42.08 -1.79
N LEU A 331 -6.39 -41.08 -1.03
CA LEU A 331 -4.97 -40.96 -0.68
C LEU A 331 -4.62 -41.30 0.79
N LEU A 332 -5.52 -41.91 1.55
CA LEU A 332 -5.24 -42.40 2.91
C LEU A 332 -5.49 -43.91 3.07
N LYS A 333 -4.91 -44.72 2.18
CA LYS A 333 -4.74 -46.18 2.43
C LYS A 333 -3.39 -46.61 1.90
N SER A 334 -2.54 -47.03 2.82
CA SER A 334 -1.29 -47.80 2.80
C SER A 334 -0.05 -46.95 3.10
N THR A 335 0.69 -47.18 4.06
CA THR A 335 1.15 -48.30 4.92
C THR A 335 1.69 -47.74 6.17
#